data_ab865b3d280d90b54ea536d217dda1c5
#
_entry.id   ab865b3d280d90b54ea536d217dda1c5
#
_cell.length_a   1.000
_cell.length_b   1.000
_cell.length_c   1.000
_cell.angle_alpha   90.00
_cell.angle_beta   90.00
_cell.angle_gamma   90.00
#
_symmetry.space_group_name_H-M   'P 1'
#
loop_
_entity.id
_entity.type
_entity.pdbx_description
1 polymer ?
#
loop_
_entity_poly.entity_id
_entity_poly.type
_entity_poly.pdbx_seq_one_letter_code
_entity_poly.pdbx_strand_id
1 'polypeptide(L)'
;MRLIPTLLASAAMMVSGFAAQAQTIAFTGATIWTGSERGTVQNGTLIVEDGEISAIGPRVRVPPGAQIVDASGKWITPGIIAPFTRMGLVEVPAEDSTNDTSASGSRFSVALDASRAFNPAATPIDITRIEGVTRIVIAPSVSSSLFAGQGFVADTSGELRGSMTKRRAFQYIELGESGAGRSGGSREAAWRYLNGALLDARTYPARYVTHDNGDSLSRADAEALIPVTRGEMPLLIRANRASDLLAIVDFQAQNANPDITIVGATEGWMVADELAAAEIPVIIDPFDNLPSSFESLAATMHNAERLIEAGVLTAFTHFEDDGHQARLVLQSAGNAVANGVSHDDALAAITTAPAMIFGLEDLGSLERGKTADLVVWDGDPLEVMTNAEAVYIAGEAQSLVSRQTRLRDRYLSLDESERPLAYSRGD
;
A
#
# COMPACT_ATOMS: atom_id res chain seq x y z
N MET A 1 -48.63 -63.22 -19.31
CA MET A 1 -48.53 -61.74 -19.14
C MET A 1 -48.20 -61.50 -17.69
N ARG A 2 -46.93 -61.34 -17.36
CA ARG A 2 -46.45 -61.11 -16.01
C ARG A 2 -45.81 -59.71 -15.94
N LEU A 3 -46.43 -58.83 -15.18
CA LEU A 3 -45.95 -57.47 -14.88
C LEU A 3 -44.87 -57.56 -13.81
N ILE A 4 -43.69 -56.98 -14.09
CA ILE A 4 -42.59 -56.80 -13.16
C ILE A 4 -42.65 -55.34 -12.67
N PRO A 5 -42.71 -55.03 -11.40
CA PRO A 5 -42.60 -53.66 -10.91
C PRO A 5 -41.12 -53.27 -10.71
N THR A 6 -40.74 -52.20 -11.42
CA THR A 6 -39.43 -51.57 -11.30
C THR A 6 -39.37 -50.74 -10.01
N LEU A 7 -38.52 -51.13 -9.05
CA LEU A 7 -38.20 -50.34 -7.87
C LEU A 7 -37.18 -49.25 -8.25
N LEU A 8 -37.60 -48.00 -8.20
CA LEU A 8 -36.68 -46.84 -8.22
C LEU A 8 -36.09 -46.66 -6.82
N ALA A 9 -34.82 -46.97 -6.67
CA ALA A 9 -34.04 -46.62 -5.49
C ALA A 9 -33.51 -45.18 -5.65
N SER A 10 -34.12 -44.24 -4.91
CA SER A 10 -33.60 -42.86 -4.81
C SER A 10 -32.38 -42.85 -3.87
N ALA A 11 -31.17 -42.74 -4.44
CA ALA A 11 -29.95 -42.46 -3.68
C ALA A 11 -29.95 -40.97 -3.29
N ALA A 12 -30.29 -40.67 -2.03
CA ALA A 12 -30.07 -39.38 -1.44
C ALA A 12 -28.56 -39.19 -1.23
N MET A 13 -27.86 -38.43 -2.08
CA MET A 13 -26.53 -37.93 -1.80
C MET A 13 -26.61 -36.93 -0.65
N MET A 14 -26.17 -37.36 0.53
CA MET A 14 -25.83 -36.43 1.60
C MET A 14 -24.57 -35.65 1.15
N VAL A 15 -24.77 -34.43 0.71
CA VAL A 15 -23.68 -33.44 0.61
C VAL A 15 -23.36 -33.09 2.06
N SER A 16 -22.36 -33.74 2.63
CA SER A 16 -21.71 -33.29 3.85
C SER A 16 -20.99 -31.99 3.49
N GLY A 17 -21.65 -30.88 3.78
CA GLY A 17 -20.99 -29.58 3.82
C GLY A 17 -19.88 -29.68 4.85
N PHE A 18 -18.63 -29.67 4.41
CA PHE A 18 -17.52 -29.31 5.29
C PHE A 18 -17.82 -27.88 5.74
N ALA A 19 -18.38 -27.70 6.94
CA ALA A 19 -18.30 -26.45 7.64
C ALA A 19 -16.80 -26.16 7.78
N ALA A 20 -16.31 -25.11 7.15
CA ALA A 20 -14.99 -24.58 7.45
C ALA A 20 -14.98 -24.36 8.97
N GLN A 21 -14.17 -25.14 9.68
CA GLN A 21 -14.07 -24.99 11.12
C GLN A 21 -13.41 -23.66 11.35
N ALA A 22 -14.08 -22.74 12.06
CA ALA A 22 -13.54 -21.46 12.48
C ALA A 22 -12.13 -21.68 13.02
N GLN A 23 -11.12 -21.14 12.35
CA GLN A 23 -9.73 -21.33 12.75
C GLN A 23 -9.41 -20.29 13.81
N THR A 24 -9.33 -20.72 15.07
CA THR A 24 -8.87 -19.86 16.16
C THR A 24 -7.37 -20.04 16.35
N ILE A 25 -6.60 -18.94 16.27
CA ILE A 25 -5.16 -18.90 16.52
C ILE A 25 -4.90 -18.02 17.75
N ALA A 26 -4.06 -18.48 18.66
CA ALA A 26 -3.65 -17.77 19.86
C ALA A 26 -2.13 -17.57 19.86
N PHE A 27 -1.68 -16.34 19.73
CA PHE A 27 -0.27 -15.96 19.91
C PHE A 27 -0.06 -15.61 21.39
N THR A 28 0.95 -16.18 22.03
CA THR A 28 1.16 -16.02 23.48
C THR A 28 2.57 -15.58 23.80
N GLY A 29 2.72 -14.72 24.81
CA GLY A 29 4.02 -14.34 25.35
C GLY A 29 4.77 -13.25 24.60
N ALA A 30 4.15 -12.61 23.61
CA ALA A 30 4.80 -11.63 22.73
C ALA A 30 4.88 -10.23 23.35
N THR A 31 5.81 -9.42 22.85
CA THR A 31 5.70 -7.97 22.85
C THR A 31 4.84 -7.56 21.67
N ILE A 32 3.65 -6.99 21.94
CA ILE A 32 2.68 -6.67 20.88
C ILE A 32 2.57 -5.15 20.77
N TRP A 33 3.08 -4.59 19.68
CA TRP A 33 2.80 -3.20 19.33
C TRP A 33 1.45 -3.14 18.59
N THR A 34 0.49 -2.44 19.18
CA THR A 34 -0.89 -2.52 18.70
C THR A 34 -1.24 -1.52 17.62
N GLY A 35 -0.49 -0.43 17.48
CA GLY A 35 -0.85 0.69 16.60
C GLY A 35 -2.12 1.43 17.04
N SER A 36 -2.54 1.29 18.30
CA SER A 36 -3.73 1.91 18.86
C SER A 36 -3.41 2.63 20.17
N GLU A 37 -4.40 3.33 20.75
CA GLU A 37 -4.26 3.99 22.07
C GLU A 37 -3.82 3.05 23.19
N ARG A 38 -3.95 1.74 23.00
CA ARG A 38 -3.46 0.74 23.95
C ARG A 38 -1.94 0.72 24.06
N GLY A 39 -1.23 1.16 23.02
CA GLY A 39 0.24 1.11 22.93
C GLY A 39 0.77 -0.31 22.87
N THR A 40 1.98 -0.51 23.42
CA THR A 40 2.69 -1.80 23.43
C THR A 40 2.29 -2.67 24.61
N VAL A 41 1.86 -3.89 24.35
CA VAL A 41 1.48 -4.90 25.35
C VAL A 41 2.64 -5.87 25.54
N GLN A 42 3.25 -5.87 26.74
CA GLN A 42 4.32 -6.78 27.10
C GLN A 42 3.77 -8.14 27.56
N ASN A 43 4.43 -9.24 27.17
CA ASN A 43 4.04 -10.61 27.46
C ASN A 43 2.53 -10.84 27.17
N GLY A 44 2.11 -10.33 26.03
CA GLY A 44 0.71 -10.28 25.60
C GLY A 44 0.24 -11.58 24.97
N THR A 45 -1.09 -11.71 24.92
CA THR A 45 -1.79 -12.73 24.13
C THR A 45 -2.68 -12.02 23.13
N LEU A 46 -2.64 -12.47 21.87
CA LEU A 46 -3.51 -12.04 20.78
C LEU A 46 -4.25 -13.25 20.24
N ILE A 47 -5.59 -13.12 20.11
CA ILE A 47 -6.46 -14.16 19.56
C ILE A 47 -7.00 -13.69 18.21
N VAL A 48 -6.86 -14.56 17.22
CA VAL A 48 -7.46 -14.40 15.89
C VAL A 48 -8.54 -15.46 15.72
N GLU A 49 -9.72 -15.05 15.29
CA GLU A 49 -10.86 -15.91 15.00
C GLU A 49 -11.46 -15.49 13.65
N ASP A 50 -11.60 -16.43 12.72
CA ASP A 50 -12.21 -16.19 11.40
C ASP A 50 -11.58 -15.02 10.62
N GLY A 51 -10.26 -14.85 10.73
CA GLY A 51 -9.53 -13.78 10.02
C GLY A 51 -9.55 -12.42 10.71
N GLU A 52 -10.20 -12.29 11.86
CA GLU A 52 -10.29 -11.05 12.62
C GLU A 52 -9.64 -11.18 14.00
N ILE A 53 -9.23 -10.05 14.57
CA ILE A 53 -8.71 -9.98 15.93
C ILE A 53 -9.88 -10.01 16.92
N SER A 54 -9.97 -11.08 17.71
CA SER A 54 -11.06 -11.23 18.67
C SER A 54 -10.69 -10.70 20.05
N ALA A 55 -9.42 -10.83 20.47
CA ALA A 55 -8.95 -10.32 21.76
C ALA A 55 -7.45 -10.04 21.76
N ILE A 56 -7.03 -9.03 22.55
CA ILE A 56 -5.62 -8.68 22.76
C ILE A 56 -5.40 -8.13 24.17
N GLY A 57 -4.33 -8.56 24.84
CA GLY A 57 -3.95 -8.05 26.16
C GLY A 57 -3.05 -9.00 26.96
N PRO A 58 -2.59 -8.58 28.15
CA PRO A 58 -1.64 -9.36 28.96
C PRO A 58 -2.32 -10.52 29.74
N ARG A 59 -3.64 -10.58 29.81
CA ARG A 59 -4.43 -11.57 30.58
C ARG A 59 -5.55 -12.17 29.77
N VAL A 60 -5.40 -12.25 28.46
CA VAL A 60 -6.40 -12.87 27.58
C VAL A 60 -6.37 -14.38 27.78
N ARG A 61 -7.54 -14.97 28.01
CA ARG A 61 -7.66 -16.43 28.16
C ARG A 61 -7.73 -17.06 26.75
N VAL A 62 -6.84 -18.02 26.51
CA VAL A 62 -6.83 -18.80 25.28
C VAL A 62 -8.08 -19.67 25.21
N PRO A 63 -8.88 -19.62 24.15
CA PRO A 63 -10.05 -20.48 23.96
C PRO A 63 -9.64 -21.96 23.86
N PRO A 64 -10.47 -22.89 24.37
CA PRO A 64 -10.24 -24.31 24.17
C PRO A 64 -10.26 -24.65 22.67
N GLY A 65 -9.25 -25.42 22.23
CA GLY A 65 -9.16 -25.85 20.83
C GLY A 65 -8.45 -24.85 19.90
N ALA A 66 -8.03 -23.68 20.40
CA ALA A 66 -7.21 -22.76 19.61
C ALA A 66 -5.84 -23.37 19.28
N GLN A 67 -5.36 -23.09 18.07
CA GLN A 67 -3.96 -23.33 17.71
C GLN A 67 -3.09 -22.35 18.47
N ILE A 68 -2.20 -22.84 19.33
CA ILE A 68 -1.30 -22.00 20.11
C ILE A 68 0.01 -21.80 19.34
N VAL A 69 0.39 -20.53 19.15
CA VAL A 69 1.67 -20.10 18.64
C VAL A 69 2.44 -19.45 19.80
N ASP A 70 3.52 -20.09 20.24
CA ASP A 70 4.40 -19.51 21.26
C ASP A 70 5.25 -18.39 20.60
N ALA A 71 4.98 -17.15 20.98
CA ALA A 71 5.69 -15.97 20.56
C ALA A 71 6.51 -15.32 21.68
N SER A 72 6.90 -16.13 22.68
CA SER A 72 7.72 -15.66 23.81
C SER A 72 9.06 -15.11 23.31
N GLY A 73 9.36 -13.86 23.73
CA GLY A 73 10.57 -13.15 23.30
C GLY A 73 10.51 -12.55 21.90
N LYS A 74 9.39 -12.67 21.19
CA LYS A 74 9.14 -12.13 19.85
C LYS A 74 8.31 -10.87 19.91
N TRP A 75 8.33 -10.13 18.80
CA TRP A 75 7.43 -9.01 18.59
C TRP A 75 6.28 -9.39 17.65
N ILE A 76 5.14 -8.76 17.86
CA ILE A 76 4.00 -8.81 16.95
C ILE A 76 3.58 -7.37 16.64
N THR A 77 3.43 -7.08 15.35
CA THR A 77 2.92 -5.80 14.86
C THR A 77 1.75 -6.02 13.90
N PRO A 78 0.95 -4.98 13.61
CA PRO A 78 0.13 -5.00 12.40
C PRO A 78 1.01 -5.30 11.19
N GLY A 79 0.40 -5.86 10.14
CA GLY A 79 1.07 -6.01 8.85
C GLY A 79 1.50 -4.65 8.29
N ILE A 80 2.69 -4.61 7.73
CA ILE A 80 3.23 -3.39 7.14
C ILE A 80 2.45 -3.03 5.86
N ILE A 81 2.16 -1.74 5.68
CA ILE A 81 1.51 -1.19 4.49
C ILE A 81 2.54 -0.32 3.76
N ALA A 82 2.95 -0.72 2.56
CA ALA A 82 3.78 0.11 1.69
C ALA A 82 2.88 1.14 0.97
N PRO A 83 2.93 2.43 1.33
CA PRO A 83 1.91 3.40 0.93
C PRO A 83 2.07 3.94 -0.49
N PHE A 84 3.15 3.60 -1.18
CA PHE A 84 3.38 4.02 -2.56
C PHE A 84 4.36 3.08 -3.26
N THR A 85 3.90 2.40 -4.31
CA THR A 85 4.72 1.46 -5.10
C THR A 85 4.16 1.31 -6.52
N ARG A 86 4.95 0.67 -7.41
CA ARG A 86 4.55 0.21 -8.76
C ARG A 86 4.43 -1.31 -8.82
N MET A 87 4.50 -1.97 -7.71
CA MET A 87 4.58 -3.43 -7.61
C MET A 87 3.40 -4.12 -8.30
N GLY A 88 3.70 -5.18 -9.05
CA GLY A 88 2.70 -5.92 -9.82
C GLY A 88 2.22 -5.23 -11.10
N LEU A 89 2.65 -3.97 -11.38
CA LEU A 89 2.52 -3.32 -12.70
C LEU A 89 3.78 -3.48 -13.54
N VAL A 90 4.89 -3.88 -12.95
CA VAL A 90 6.16 -4.14 -13.64
C VAL A 90 6.81 -5.40 -13.05
N GLU A 91 7.33 -6.26 -13.92
CA GLU A 91 8.09 -7.44 -13.50
C GLU A 91 9.59 -7.27 -13.74
N VAL A 92 9.98 -6.74 -14.89
CA VAL A 92 11.36 -6.44 -15.27
C VAL A 92 11.42 -5.03 -15.82
N PRO A 93 11.98 -4.05 -15.07
CA PRO A 93 11.96 -2.63 -15.48
C PRO A 93 12.62 -2.36 -16.86
N ALA A 94 13.60 -3.18 -17.25
CA ALA A 94 14.31 -3.04 -18.53
C ALA A 94 13.61 -3.72 -19.72
N GLU A 95 12.44 -4.32 -19.51
CA GLU A 95 11.67 -5.01 -20.55
C GLU A 95 10.28 -4.39 -20.68
N ASP A 96 10.10 -3.56 -21.71
CA ASP A 96 8.88 -2.78 -21.93
C ASP A 96 7.61 -3.63 -21.97
N SER A 97 7.69 -4.87 -22.48
CA SER A 97 6.53 -5.78 -22.56
C SER A 97 6.02 -6.28 -21.20
N THR A 98 6.79 -6.08 -20.14
CA THR A 98 6.43 -6.42 -18.75
C THR A 98 6.17 -5.18 -17.87
N ASN A 99 6.10 -4.00 -18.47
CA ASN A 99 5.97 -2.72 -17.76
C ASN A 99 4.67 -2.02 -18.15
N ASP A 100 3.65 -2.19 -17.33
CA ASP A 100 2.34 -1.56 -17.44
C ASP A 100 2.18 -0.34 -16.50
N THR A 101 3.28 0.22 -15.99
CA THR A 101 3.21 1.36 -15.08
C THR A 101 2.68 2.62 -15.75
N SER A 102 2.87 2.79 -17.06
CA SER A 102 2.43 3.96 -17.81
C SER A 102 1.92 3.63 -19.21
N ALA A 103 1.16 4.53 -19.81
CA ALA A 103 0.56 4.37 -21.14
C ALA A 103 0.84 5.60 -22.01
N SER A 104 2.09 5.77 -22.48
CA SER A 104 2.54 6.97 -23.21
C SER A 104 1.81 7.20 -24.55
N GLY A 105 1.35 6.15 -25.22
CA GLY A 105 0.57 6.21 -26.45
C GLY A 105 -0.95 6.31 -26.26
N SER A 106 -1.45 6.32 -25.03
CA SER A 106 -2.88 6.41 -24.75
C SER A 106 -3.39 7.85 -24.92
N ARG A 107 -4.61 7.96 -25.49
CA ARG A 107 -5.36 9.22 -25.49
C ARG A 107 -6.06 9.53 -24.16
N PHE A 108 -6.08 8.56 -23.24
CA PHE A 108 -6.64 8.68 -21.91
C PHE A 108 -5.51 8.83 -20.87
N SER A 109 -5.80 9.49 -19.77
CA SER A 109 -4.91 9.64 -18.65
C SER A 109 -5.65 9.42 -17.32
N VAL A 110 -6.60 10.29 -16.97
CA VAL A 110 -7.40 10.21 -15.74
C VAL A 110 -8.22 8.92 -15.64
N ALA A 111 -8.79 8.48 -16.77
CA ALA A 111 -9.65 7.29 -16.85
C ALA A 111 -8.89 5.96 -16.82
N LEU A 112 -7.55 5.97 -16.81
CA LEU A 112 -6.75 4.76 -16.72
C LEU A 112 -6.86 4.16 -15.31
N ASP A 113 -7.37 2.93 -15.22
CA ASP A 113 -7.51 2.16 -13.99
C ASP A 113 -6.37 1.12 -13.92
N ALA A 114 -5.30 1.44 -13.18
CA ALA A 114 -4.11 0.60 -13.05
C ALA A 114 -4.41 -0.80 -12.49
N SER A 115 -5.52 -0.96 -11.75
CA SER A 115 -5.92 -2.28 -11.21
C SER A 115 -6.21 -3.34 -12.28
N ARG A 116 -6.37 -2.92 -13.53
CA ARG A 116 -6.58 -3.82 -14.66
C ARG A 116 -5.31 -4.51 -15.15
N ALA A 117 -4.16 -3.91 -14.88
CA ALA A 117 -2.85 -4.42 -15.26
C ALA A 117 -2.13 -5.16 -14.12
N PHE A 118 -2.74 -5.21 -12.93
CA PHE A 118 -2.12 -5.82 -11.75
C PHE A 118 -1.92 -7.32 -11.92
N ASN A 119 -0.66 -7.76 -11.75
CA ASN A 119 -0.28 -9.17 -11.63
C ASN A 119 0.08 -9.50 -10.18
N PRO A 120 -0.83 -10.13 -9.39
CA PRO A 120 -0.55 -10.50 -8.00
C PRO A 120 0.50 -11.60 -7.85
N ALA A 121 0.81 -12.34 -8.92
CA ALA A 121 1.84 -13.37 -8.94
C ALA A 121 3.21 -12.85 -9.42
N ALA A 122 3.38 -11.53 -9.57
CA ALA A 122 4.66 -10.94 -9.92
C ALA A 122 5.73 -11.23 -8.87
N THR A 123 6.94 -11.56 -9.32
CA THR A 123 8.06 -11.97 -8.44
C THR A 123 8.31 -11.00 -7.26
N PRO A 124 8.20 -9.67 -7.38
CA PRO A 124 8.40 -8.76 -6.25
C PRO A 124 7.40 -8.93 -5.10
N ILE A 125 6.20 -9.44 -5.37
CA ILE A 125 5.15 -9.63 -4.35
C ILE A 125 5.63 -10.60 -3.24
N ASP A 126 6.09 -11.81 -3.63
CA ASP A 126 6.60 -12.79 -2.65
C ASP A 126 7.79 -12.25 -1.86
N ILE A 127 8.70 -11.53 -2.54
CA ILE A 127 9.90 -10.95 -1.91
C ILE A 127 9.51 -9.89 -0.87
N THR A 128 8.49 -9.11 -1.15
CA THR A 128 8.02 -8.03 -0.27
C THR A 128 7.21 -8.60 0.91
N ARG A 129 6.39 -9.63 0.67
CA ARG A 129 5.65 -10.32 1.71
C ARG A 129 6.53 -10.92 2.79
N ILE A 130 7.62 -11.60 2.42
CA ILE A 130 8.52 -12.25 3.40
C ILE A 130 9.22 -11.26 4.32
N GLU A 131 9.24 -9.98 3.99
CA GLU A 131 9.74 -8.88 4.81
C GLU A 131 8.63 -8.21 5.65
N GLY A 132 7.46 -8.84 5.77
CA GLY A 132 6.36 -8.39 6.64
C GLY A 132 5.38 -7.39 6.02
N VAL A 133 5.52 -7.05 4.75
CA VAL A 133 4.56 -6.17 4.07
C VAL A 133 3.33 -6.99 3.66
N THR A 134 2.17 -6.69 4.24
CA THR A 134 0.90 -7.38 3.96
C THR A 134 0.05 -6.65 2.94
N ARG A 135 0.16 -5.31 2.86
CA ARG A 135 -0.59 -4.48 1.92
C ARG A 135 0.33 -3.54 1.16
N ILE A 136 -0.03 -3.31 -0.10
CA ILE A 136 0.68 -2.41 -1.01
C ILE A 136 -0.31 -1.46 -1.67
N VAL A 137 0.06 -0.19 -1.74
CA VAL A 137 -0.68 0.85 -2.46
C VAL A 137 0.01 1.09 -3.79
N ILE A 138 -0.68 0.80 -4.88
CA ILE A 138 -0.08 0.78 -6.21
C ILE A 138 -0.56 2.00 -7.01
N ALA A 139 0.40 2.85 -7.41
CA ALA A 139 0.18 4.02 -8.24
C ALA A 139 0.73 3.79 -9.64
N PRO A 140 0.02 4.19 -10.71
CA PRO A 140 0.61 4.26 -12.04
C PRO A 140 1.65 5.39 -12.16
N SER A 141 2.45 5.39 -13.20
CA SER A 141 3.41 6.45 -13.52
C SER A 141 2.83 7.44 -14.52
N VAL A 142 3.19 8.71 -14.38
CA VAL A 142 2.86 9.73 -15.39
C VAL A 142 3.62 9.46 -16.69
N SER A 143 3.02 9.84 -17.81
CA SER A 143 3.63 9.72 -19.14
C SER A 143 3.56 11.04 -19.91
N SER A 144 2.60 11.20 -20.80
CA SER A 144 2.40 12.41 -21.61
C SER A 144 1.53 13.48 -20.92
N SER A 145 0.81 13.12 -19.85
CA SER A 145 -0.04 14.02 -19.04
C SER A 145 0.50 14.12 -17.62
N LEU A 146 0.14 15.20 -16.91
CA LEU A 146 0.38 15.28 -15.46
C LEU A 146 -0.48 14.27 -14.67
N PHE A 147 -1.57 13.76 -15.25
CA PHE A 147 -2.37 12.69 -14.69
C PHE A 147 -1.80 11.33 -15.08
N ALA A 148 -1.52 10.49 -14.09
CA ALA A 148 -1.06 9.12 -14.29
C ALA A 148 -2.23 8.14 -14.46
N GLY A 149 -3.33 8.38 -13.77
CA GLY A 149 -4.48 7.50 -13.69
C GLY A 149 -4.86 7.15 -12.24
N GLN A 150 -5.73 6.16 -12.10
CA GLN A 150 -6.27 5.72 -10.83
C GLN A 150 -5.43 4.58 -10.25
N GLY A 151 -4.97 4.76 -9.02
CA GLY A 151 -4.29 3.73 -8.24
C GLY A 151 -5.25 2.88 -7.42
N PHE A 152 -4.70 1.87 -6.75
CA PHE A 152 -5.47 0.87 -6.01
C PHE A 152 -4.67 0.31 -4.84
N VAL A 153 -5.34 -0.45 -3.96
CA VAL A 153 -4.72 -1.17 -2.85
C VAL A 153 -4.90 -2.67 -3.06
N ALA A 154 -3.85 -3.43 -2.82
CA ALA A 154 -3.86 -4.89 -2.88
C ALA A 154 -3.13 -5.49 -1.66
N ASP A 155 -3.39 -6.76 -1.38
CA ASP A 155 -2.55 -7.53 -0.47
C ASP A 155 -1.41 -8.24 -1.20
N THR A 156 -0.50 -8.80 -0.43
CA THR A 156 0.67 -9.51 -0.91
C THR A 156 0.51 -11.04 -0.88
N SER A 157 -0.71 -11.58 -0.75
CA SER A 157 -0.95 -13.04 -0.73
C SER A 157 -0.46 -13.73 -2.00
N GLY A 158 -0.44 -13.02 -3.12
CA GLY A 158 -0.10 -13.57 -4.44
C GLY A 158 -1.28 -14.32 -5.08
N GLU A 159 -2.46 -14.28 -4.48
CA GLU A 159 -3.64 -14.93 -5.02
C GLU A 159 -4.15 -14.21 -6.28
N LEU A 160 -4.40 -14.96 -7.35
CA LEU A 160 -4.91 -14.41 -8.60
C LEU A 160 -6.32 -13.81 -8.46
N ARG A 161 -7.06 -14.25 -7.44
CA ARG A 161 -8.38 -13.71 -7.10
C ARG A 161 -8.44 -13.50 -5.59
N GLY A 162 -8.85 -12.33 -5.18
CA GLY A 162 -8.95 -11.99 -3.75
C GLY A 162 -7.95 -10.96 -3.27
N SER A 163 -6.73 -10.87 -3.87
CA SER A 163 -5.71 -9.90 -3.45
C SER A 163 -6.11 -8.42 -3.55
N MET A 164 -7.16 -8.09 -4.29
CA MET A 164 -7.59 -6.72 -4.49
C MET A 164 -8.37 -6.19 -3.28
N THR A 165 -7.76 -5.30 -2.50
CA THR A 165 -8.38 -4.69 -1.32
C THR A 165 -9.31 -3.54 -1.71
N LYS A 166 -8.83 -2.57 -2.49
CA LYS A 166 -9.61 -1.38 -2.88
C LYS A 166 -9.24 -0.94 -4.28
N ARG A 167 -10.19 -1.03 -5.21
CA ARG A 167 -10.02 -0.52 -6.58
C ARG A 167 -10.22 0.99 -6.62
N ARG A 168 -9.53 1.67 -7.57
CA ARG A 168 -9.69 3.12 -7.78
C ARG A 168 -9.63 3.88 -6.45
N ALA A 169 -8.60 3.56 -5.66
CA ALA A 169 -8.45 4.07 -4.31
C ALA A 169 -8.12 5.57 -4.30
N PHE A 170 -7.50 6.07 -5.37
CA PHE A 170 -7.09 7.47 -5.53
C PHE A 170 -6.82 7.81 -7.00
N GLN A 171 -6.79 9.10 -7.30
CA GLN A 171 -6.25 9.66 -8.55
C GLN A 171 -4.83 10.15 -8.28
N TYR A 172 -3.87 9.79 -9.14
CA TYR A 172 -2.47 10.23 -8.99
C TYR A 172 -2.08 11.23 -10.07
N ILE A 173 -1.41 12.32 -9.63
CA ILE A 173 -0.84 13.37 -10.49
C ILE A 173 0.56 13.76 -10.03
N GLU A 174 1.34 14.36 -10.92
CA GLU A 174 2.61 15.00 -10.60
C GLU A 174 2.55 16.49 -10.96
N LEU A 175 2.89 17.34 -9.99
CA LEU A 175 3.18 18.76 -10.17
C LEU A 175 4.69 19.01 -10.14
N GLY A 176 5.13 20.17 -9.75
CA GLY A 176 6.55 20.51 -9.70
C GLY A 176 7.23 20.51 -11.08
N GLU A 177 8.46 20.03 -11.13
CA GLU A 177 9.24 19.94 -12.39
C GLU A 177 8.64 18.94 -13.36
N SER A 178 8.20 17.81 -12.85
CA SER A 178 7.57 16.74 -13.64
C SER A 178 6.29 17.22 -14.32
N GLY A 179 5.36 17.82 -13.57
CA GLY A 179 4.12 18.37 -14.10
C GLY A 179 4.34 19.54 -15.05
N ALA A 180 5.29 20.42 -14.75
CA ALA A 180 5.68 21.53 -15.62
C ALA A 180 6.13 21.01 -17.00
N GLY A 181 7.01 20.00 -17.02
CA GLY A 181 7.49 19.40 -18.27
C GLY A 181 6.38 18.85 -19.15
N ARG A 182 5.33 18.28 -18.54
CA ARG A 182 4.17 17.68 -19.23
C ARG A 182 3.08 18.67 -19.61
N SER A 183 3.17 19.91 -19.10
CA SER A 183 2.13 20.93 -19.29
C SER A 183 2.60 22.13 -20.10
N GLY A 184 3.64 21.95 -20.92
CA GLY A 184 4.17 23.01 -21.79
C GLY A 184 5.38 23.76 -21.23
N GLY A 185 6.02 23.27 -20.15
CA GLY A 185 7.31 23.72 -19.66
C GLY A 185 7.29 24.71 -18.49
N SER A 186 6.11 24.97 -17.87
CA SER A 186 6.04 25.82 -16.68
C SER A 186 5.09 25.28 -15.62
N ARG A 187 5.37 25.57 -14.34
CA ARG A 187 4.49 25.25 -13.21
C ARG A 187 3.12 25.93 -13.34
N GLU A 188 3.07 27.15 -13.87
CA GLU A 188 1.81 27.87 -14.13
C GLU A 188 0.94 27.09 -15.14
N ALA A 189 1.53 26.58 -16.20
CA ALA A 189 0.83 25.77 -17.18
C ALA A 189 0.25 24.47 -16.56
N ALA A 190 1.00 23.84 -15.65
CA ALA A 190 0.52 22.67 -14.91
C ALA A 190 -0.70 23.01 -14.04
N TRP A 191 -0.65 24.11 -13.29
CA TRP A 191 -1.78 24.60 -12.50
C TRP A 191 -2.99 24.97 -13.39
N ARG A 192 -2.76 25.63 -14.52
CA ARG A 192 -3.81 25.97 -15.47
C ARG A 192 -4.49 24.70 -16.03
N TYR A 193 -3.69 23.69 -16.34
CA TYR A 193 -4.18 22.40 -16.84
C TYR A 193 -5.01 21.68 -15.76
N LEU A 194 -4.52 21.60 -14.52
CA LEU A 194 -5.25 21.00 -13.39
C LEU A 194 -6.58 21.69 -13.12
N ASN A 195 -6.58 23.02 -13.05
CA ASN A 195 -7.81 23.81 -12.86
C ASN A 195 -8.83 23.60 -14.00
N GLY A 196 -8.35 23.52 -15.24
CA GLY A 196 -9.18 23.21 -16.40
C GLY A 196 -9.78 21.81 -16.31
N ALA A 197 -8.98 20.81 -15.92
CA ALA A 197 -9.43 19.43 -15.74
C ALA A 197 -10.53 19.31 -14.66
N LEU A 198 -10.34 19.97 -13.52
CA LEU A 198 -11.34 19.98 -12.45
C LEU A 198 -12.63 20.69 -12.88
N LEU A 199 -12.53 21.79 -13.66
CA LEU A 199 -13.69 22.48 -14.22
C LEU A 199 -14.43 21.56 -15.21
N ASP A 200 -13.70 20.86 -16.08
CA ASP A 200 -14.28 19.90 -17.01
C ASP A 200 -15.07 18.80 -16.29
N ALA A 201 -14.51 18.25 -15.21
CA ALA A 201 -15.19 17.24 -14.39
C ALA A 201 -16.43 17.80 -13.65
N ARG A 202 -16.32 18.99 -13.05
CA ARG A 202 -17.44 19.64 -12.33
C ARG A 202 -18.60 20.01 -13.24
N THR A 203 -18.33 20.29 -14.52
CA THR A 203 -19.35 20.67 -15.52
C THR A 203 -19.84 19.50 -16.37
N TYR A 204 -19.35 18.28 -16.14
CA TYR A 204 -19.81 17.07 -16.78
C TYR A 204 -21.28 16.74 -16.39
N PRO A 205 -22.17 16.27 -17.30
CA PRO A 205 -21.92 16.06 -18.72
C PRO A 205 -22.25 17.26 -19.63
N ALA A 206 -22.71 18.40 -19.06
CA ALA A 206 -23.27 19.51 -19.82
C ALA A 206 -22.31 20.04 -20.92
N ARG A 207 -21.03 20.20 -20.59
CA ARG A 207 -19.99 20.66 -21.53
C ARG A 207 -19.75 19.70 -22.71
N TYR A 208 -20.02 18.40 -22.50
CA TYR A 208 -19.73 17.34 -23.45
C TYR A 208 -20.92 16.89 -24.28
N VAL A 209 -22.04 17.60 -24.25
CA VAL A 209 -23.23 17.29 -25.06
C VAL A 209 -22.96 17.44 -26.55
N THR A 210 -22.17 18.44 -26.94
CA THR A 210 -21.87 18.78 -28.35
C THR A 210 -20.41 18.58 -28.74
N HIS A 211 -19.52 18.33 -27.78
CA HIS A 211 -18.09 18.19 -27.98
C HIS A 211 -17.54 16.98 -27.21
N ASP A 212 -16.53 16.30 -27.77
CA ASP A 212 -15.84 15.17 -27.12
C ASP A 212 -14.70 15.61 -26.20
N ASN A 213 -14.26 16.86 -26.30
CA ASN A 213 -13.19 17.43 -25.51
C ASN A 213 -13.66 18.66 -24.73
N GLY A 214 -13.20 18.77 -23.47
CA GLY A 214 -13.30 19.97 -22.65
C GLY A 214 -12.11 20.91 -22.87
N ASP A 215 -11.82 21.75 -21.87
CA ASP A 215 -10.66 22.66 -21.89
C ASP A 215 -9.33 21.89 -21.74
N SER A 216 -9.35 20.78 -20.97
CA SER A 216 -8.15 19.99 -20.64
C SER A 216 -8.35 18.49 -20.83
N LEU A 217 -9.58 17.97 -20.69
CA LEU A 217 -9.84 16.54 -20.63
C LEU A 217 -10.73 16.05 -21.79
N SER A 218 -10.55 14.79 -22.17
CA SER A 218 -11.54 14.05 -22.94
C SER A 218 -12.80 13.80 -22.11
N ARG A 219 -13.91 13.43 -22.77
CA ARG A 219 -15.15 13.05 -22.09
C ARG A 219 -14.94 11.98 -21.03
N ALA A 220 -14.21 10.89 -21.38
CA ALA A 220 -13.97 9.77 -20.47
C ALA A 220 -13.10 10.17 -19.25
N ASP A 221 -12.09 11.03 -19.48
CA ASP A 221 -11.22 11.52 -18.40
C ASP A 221 -11.98 12.47 -17.46
N ALA A 222 -12.82 13.35 -18.03
CA ALA A 222 -13.66 14.25 -17.20
C ALA A 222 -14.65 13.46 -16.33
N GLU A 223 -15.30 12.44 -16.88
CA GLU A 223 -16.19 11.55 -16.13
C GLU A 223 -15.44 10.83 -15.01
N ALA A 224 -14.25 10.31 -15.29
CA ALA A 224 -13.43 9.59 -14.32
C ALA A 224 -12.91 10.48 -13.18
N LEU A 225 -12.80 11.81 -13.39
CA LEU A 225 -12.34 12.78 -12.38
C LEU A 225 -13.47 13.26 -11.46
N ILE A 226 -14.74 12.98 -11.75
CA ILE A 226 -15.88 13.44 -10.95
C ILE A 226 -15.74 13.07 -9.45
N PRO A 227 -15.39 11.82 -9.07
CA PRO A 227 -15.26 11.44 -7.67
C PRO A 227 -14.25 12.32 -6.90
N VAL A 228 -13.15 12.74 -7.55
CA VAL A 228 -12.18 13.66 -6.96
C VAL A 228 -12.81 15.02 -6.67
N THR A 229 -13.60 15.57 -7.60
CA THR A 229 -14.25 16.87 -7.40
C THR A 229 -15.36 16.86 -6.33
N ARG A 230 -15.76 15.68 -5.87
CA ARG A 230 -16.77 15.49 -4.81
C ARG A 230 -16.18 15.10 -3.47
N GLY A 231 -14.85 14.87 -3.39
CA GLY A 231 -14.20 14.35 -2.20
C GLY A 231 -14.47 12.86 -1.95
N GLU A 232 -14.97 12.12 -2.96
CA GLU A 232 -15.25 10.68 -2.89
C GLU A 232 -14.00 9.82 -3.21
N MET A 233 -12.99 10.45 -3.81
CA MET A 233 -11.71 9.84 -4.18
C MET A 233 -10.57 10.81 -3.89
N PRO A 234 -9.57 10.42 -3.09
CA PRO A 234 -8.41 11.26 -2.82
C PRO A 234 -7.62 11.60 -4.09
N LEU A 235 -7.00 12.78 -4.07
CA LEU A 235 -6.05 13.23 -5.09
C LEU A 235 -4.63 13.18 -4.51
N LEU A 236 -3.83 12.22 -4.95
CA LEU A 236 -2.42 12.14 -4.61
C LEU A 236 -1.63 13.04 -5.56
N ILE A 237 -0.88 14.00 -5.00
CA ILE A 237 -0.10 14.99 -5.73
C ILE A 237 1.38 14.82 -5.39
N ARG A 238 2.22 14.47 -6.38
CA ARG A 238 3.66 14.50 -6.19
C ARG A 238 4.20 15.91 -6.35
N ALA A 239 4.89 16.39 -5.31
CA ALA A 239 5.62 17.65 -5.28
C ALA A 239 6.68 17.60 -4.18
N ASN A 240 7.82 18.30 -4.37
CA ASN A 240 8.96 18.24 -3.45
C ASN A 240 9.33 19.61 -2.87
N ARG A 241 9.30 20.69 -3.70
CA ARG A 241 9.79 22.00 -3.31
C ARG A 241 8.81 22.72 -2.38
N ALA A 242 9.31 23.33 -1.32
CA ALA A 242 8.51 24.03 -0.31
C ALA A 242 7.49 25.03 -0.91
N SER A 243 7.87 25.80 -1.91
CA SER A 243 6.93 26.74 -2.57
C SER A 243 5.86 26.05 -3.41
N ASP A 244 6.10 24.84 -3.93
CA ASP A 244 5.09 24.06 -4.63
C ASP A 244 4.12 23.43 -3.61
N LEU A 245 4.63 23.03 -2.43
CA LEU A 245 3.80 22.53 -1.32
C LEU A 245 2.86 23.63 -0.79
N LEU A 246 3.35 24.85 -0.57
CA LEU A 246 2.50 25.99 -0.20
C LEU A 246 1.44 26.30 -1.26
N ALA A 247 1.78 26.18 -2.55
CA ALA A 247 0.78 26.36 -3.61
C ALA A 247 -0.31 25.28 -3.58
N ILE A 248 0.00 24.05 -3.11
CA ILE A 248 -1.00 23.00 -2.88
C ILE A 248 -1.87 23.33 -1.66
N VAL A 249 -1.29 23.83 -0.57
CA VAL A 249 -2.04 24.31 0.60
C VAL A 249 -3.03 25.41 0.20
N ASP A 250 -2.56 26.42 -0.54
CA ASP A 250 -3.41 27.50 -1.04
C ASP A 250 -4.52 26.98 -1.98
N PHE A 251 -4.20 25.99 -2.80
CA PHE A 251 -5.17 25.37 -3.69
C PHE A 251 -6.26 24.62 -2.90
N GLN A 252 -5.90 23.86 -1.86
CA GLN A 252 -6.88 23.18 -1.01
C GLN A 252 -7.77 24.20 -0.27
N ALA A 253 -7.19 25.28 0.26
CA ALA A 253 -7.95 26.33 0.93
C ALA A 253 -9.00 27.00 0.02
N GLN A 254 -8.73 27.07 -1.29
CA GLN A 254 -9.64 27.65 -2.30
C GLN A 254 -10.66 26.63 -2.84
N ASN A 255 -10.44 25.34 -2.61
CA ASN A 255 -11.27 24.26 -3.13
C ASN A 255 -11.64 23.32 -1.97
N ALA A 256 -12.89 23.37 -1.49
CA ALA A 256 -13.37 22.51 -0.41
C ALA A 256 -13.21 21.00 -0.70
N ASN A 257 -13.14 20.62 -1.95
CA ASN A 257 -12.77 19.33 -2.51
C ASN A 257 -11.76 19.58 -3.63
N PRO A 258 -10.78 18.76 -3.88
CA PRO A 258 -10.56 17.37 -3.47
C PRO A 258 -9.91 17.19 -2.10
N ASP A 259 -9.98 15.97 -1.56
CA ASP A 259 -9.15 15.48 -0.47
C ASP A 259 -7.74 15.22 -1.01
N ILE A 260 -6.72 15.87 -0.47
CA ILE A 260 -5.36 15.90 -1.02
C ILE A 260 -4.39 15.15 -0.09
N THR A 261 -3.56 14.31 -0.68
CA THR A 261 -2.36 13.74 -0.03
C THR A 261 -1.13 14.09 -0.88
N ILE A 262 -0.06 14.56 -0.27
CA ILE A 262 1.19 14.88 -0.99
C ILE A 262 2.13 13.68 -0.96
N VAL A 263 2.74 13.38 -2.12
CA VAL A 263 3.78 12.35 -2.28
C VAL A 263 5.10 13.03 -2.61
N GLY A 264 6.16 12.69 -1.86
CA GLY A 264 7.49 13.29 -2.00
C GLY A 264 7.78 14.25 -0.86
N ALA A 265 7.31 15.49 -0.94
CA ALA A 265 7.48 16.52 0.08
C ALA A 265 8.91 16.60 0.66
N THR A 266 9.95 16.47 -0.18
CA THR A 266 11.36 16.44 0.24
C THR A 266 11.76 17.69 1.02
N GLU A 267 11.19 18.86 0.68
CA GLU A 267 11.34 20.12 1.40
C GLU A 267 10.17 20.41 2.38
N GLY A 268 9.38 19.39 2.74
CA GLY A 268 8.18 19.50 3.59
C GLY A 268 8.46 20.10 4.97
N TRP A 269 9.62 19.79 5.54
CA TRP A 269 10.07 20.32 6.82
C TRP A 269 10.11 21.86 6.90
N MET A 270 10.22 22.55 5.76
CA MET A 270 10.25 24.02 5.69
C MET A 270 8.86 24.65 5.83
N VAL A 271 7.82 23.87 5.63
CA VAL A 271 6.40 24.28 5.59
C VAL A 271 5.53 23.31 6.39
N ALA A 272 6.11 22.67 7.40
CA ALA A 272 5.44 21.62 8.17
C ALA A 272 4.21 22.17 8.94
N ASP A 273 4.31 23.37 9.49
CA ASP A 273 3.21 24.03 10.22
C ASP A 273 2.03 24.31 9.29
N GLU A 274 2.27 24.76 8.06
CA GLU A 274 1.24 25.02 7.06
C GLU A 274 0.56 23.73 6.58
N LEU A 275 1.35 22.67 6.38
CA LEU A 275 0.81 21.34 6.03
C LEU A 275 -0.05 20.77 7.15
N ALA A 276 0.40 20.89 8.42
CA ALA A 276 -0.36 20.48 9.59
C ALA A 276 -1.66 21.28 9.76
N ALA A 277 -1.60 22.60 9.62
CA ALA A 277 -2.76 23.48 9.73
C ALA A 277 -3.81 23.22 8.63
N ALA A 278 -3.35 22.76 7.45
CA ALA A 278 -4.21 22.38 6.32
C ALA A 278 -4.70 20.92 6.41
N GLU A 279 -4.25 20.16 7.40
CA GLU A 279 -4.54 18.73 7.56
C GLU A 279 -4.20 17.89 6.31
N ILE A 280 -3.13 18.29 5.59
CA ILE A 280 -2.67 17.59 4.38
C ILE A 280 -1.70 16.47 4.76
N PRO A 281 -2.07 15.18 4.59
CA PRO A 281 -1.17 14.07 4.82
C PRO A 281 -0.03 14.05 3.80
N VAL A 282 1.11 13.45 4.21
CA VAL A 282 2.26 13.29 3.34
C VAL A 282 2.75 11.84 3.30
N ILE A 283 3.24 11.41 2.14
CA ILE A 283 3.95 10.15 1.93
C ILE A 283 5.36 10.50 1.51
N ILE A 284 6.34 10.20 2.37
CA ILE A 284 7.75 10.60 2.17
C ILE A 284 8.68 9.40 2.15
N ASP A 285 9.87 9.57 1.59
CA ASP A 285 11.00 8.68 1.81
C ASP A 285 11.95 9.31 2.84
N PRO A 286 12.05 8.75 4.07
CA PRO A 286 12.95 9.28 5.09
C PRO A 286 14.44 9.21 4.70
N PHE A 287 14.78 8.41 3.69
CA PHE A 287 16.13 8.30 3.15
C PHE A 287 16.51 9.42 2.18
N ASP A 288 15.54 10.20 1.67
CA ASP A 288 15.78 11.26 0.71
C ASP A 288 16.48 12.46 1.39
N ASN A 289 17.80 12.44 1.35
CA ASN A 289 18.67 13.38 2.05
C ASN A 289 19.68 14.09 1.15
N LEU A 290 19.70 13.77 -0.14
CA LEU A 290 20.59 14.40 -1.11
C LEU A 290 19.76 15.03 -2.24
N PRO A 291 20.13 16.23 -2.70
CA PRO A 291 19.41 16.88 -3.80
C PRO A 291 19.61 16.10 -5.11
N SER A 292 18.54 15.44 -5.56
CA SER A 292 18.48 14.75 -6.85
C SER A 292 17.98 15.64 -7.99
N SER A 293 17.32 16.77 -7.64
CA SER A 293 16.75 17.75 -8.56
C SER A 293 16.78 19.16 -7.95
N PHE A 294 16.44 20.18 -8.76
CA PHE A 294 16.33 21.55 -8.25
C PHE A 294 15.11 21.79 -7.34
N GLU A 295 14.21 20.85 -7.22
CA GLU A 295 13.06 20.92 -6.30
C GLU A 295 13.28 20.14 -4.99
N SER A 296 14.50 19.65 -4.75
CA SER A 296 14.89 18.92 -3.53
C SER A 296 16.21 19.44 -2.95
N LEU A 297 16.56 20.74 -3.19
CA LEU A 297 17.84 21.31 -2.75
C LEU A 297 18.01 21.32 -1.22
N ALA A 298 16.91 21.41 -0.48
CA ALA A 298 16.91 21.40 0.98
C ALA A 298 16.57 20.03 1.57
N ALA A 299 16.83 18.93 0.83
CA ALA A 299 16.66 17.57 1.33
C ALA A 299 17.44 17.36 2.63
N THR A 300 16.83 16.67 3.60
CA THR A 300 17.44 16.38 4.91
C THR A 300 16.86 15.12 5.54
N MET A 301 17.67 14.36 6.27
CA MET A 301 17.22 13.21 7.08
C MET A 301 16.24 13.60 8.20
N HIS A 302 16.21 14.88 8.60
CA HIS A 302 15.29 15.40 9.61
C HIS A 302 13.93 15.82 9.08
N ASN A 303 13.63 15.59 7.80
CA ASN A 303 12.33 15.93 7.21
C ASN A 303 11.19 15.18 7.91
N ALA A 304 11.36 13.87 8.12
CA ALA A 304 10.37 13.02 8.80
C ALA A 304 10.07 13.49 10.22
N GLU A 305 11.13 13.71 11.05
CA GLU A 305 11.02 14.20 12.42
C GLU A 305 10.21 15.50 12.48
N ARG A 306 10.58 16.50 11.69
CA ARG A 306 9.95 17.82 11.72
C ARG A 306 8.48 17.82 11.25
N LEU A 307 8.15 17.01 10.25
CA LEU A 307 6.77 16.84 9.79
C LEU A 307 5.90 16.21 10.90
N ILE A 308 6.38 15.15 11.53
CA ILE A 308 5.66 14.45 12.60
C ILE A 308 5.52 15.34 13.84
N GLU A 309 6.59 16.05 14.25
CA GLU A 309 6.55 16.99 15.38
C GLU A 309 5.59 18.15 15.16
N ALA A 310 5.42 18.61 13.92
CA ALA A 310 4.43 19.60 13.56
C ALA A 310 2.98 19.05 13.54
N GLY A 311 2.80 17.75 13.66
CA GLY A 311 1.48 17.08 13.65
C GLY A 311 0.98 16.69 12.26
N VAL A 312 1.84 16.67 11.23
CA VAL A 312 1.48 16.20 9.89
C VAL A 312 1.32 14.68 9.89
N LEU A 313 0.17 14.17 9.43
CA LEU A 313 -0.02 12.73 9.21
C LEU A 313 0.96 12.25 8.14
N THR A 314 1.98 11.52 8.55
CA THR A 314 3.12 11.16 7.71
C THR A 314 3.23 9.65 7.55
N ALA A 315 3.24 9.16 6.32
CA ALA A 315 3.53 7.76 5.99
C ALA A 315 4.89 7.65 5.31
N PHE A 316 5.59 6.54 5.58
CA PHE A 316 6.91 6.26 5.00
C PHE A 316 6.82 5.29 3.85
N THR A 317 7.56 5.57 2.79
CA THR A 317 7.77 4.71 1.63
C THR A 317 9.26 4.63 1.30
N HIS A 318 9.60 3.89 0.26
CA HIS A 318 10.92 3.87 -0.35
C HIS A 318 10.75 4.13 -1.84
N PHE A 319 11.29 5.24 -2.35
CA PHE A 319 11.08 5.65 -3.74
C PHE A 319 12.07 5.03 -4.72
N GLU A 320 13.26 4.63 -4.25
CA GLU A 320 14.24 4.02 -5.13
C GLU A 320 13.75 2.62 -5.55
N ASP A 321 13.59 2.43 -6.86
CA ASP A 321 13.04 1.20 -7.45
C ASP A 321 11.69 0.79 -6.82
N ASP A 322 10.73 1.70 -6.83
CA ASP A 322 9.40 1.53 -6.23
C ASP A 322 8.57 0.35 -6.80
N GLY A 323 9.02 -0.24 -7.91
CA GLY A 323 8.47 -1.47 -8.47
C GLY A 323 8.96 -2.76 -7.79
N HIS A 324 10.10 -2.73 -7.06
CA HIS A 324 10.76 -3.95 -6.55
C HIS A 324 11.21 -3.83 -5.09
N GLN A 325 11.44 -2.63 -4.57
CA GLN A 325 12.09 -2.39 -3.28
C GLN A 325 11.15 -1.91 -2.18
N ALA A 326 9.82 -2.04 -2.34
CA ALA A 326 8.85 -1.65 -1.30
C ALA A 326 9.10 -2.35 0.05
N ARG A 327 9.79 -3.50 0.06
CA ARG A 327 10.25 -4.19 1.27
C ARG A 327 11.20 -3.36 2.13
N LEU A 328 11.90 -2.38 1.56
CA LEU A 328 12.86 -1.53 2.28
C LEU A 328 12.18 -0.46 3.15
N VAL A 329 10.86 -0.36 3.14
CA VAL A 329 10.10 0.59 3.96
C VAL A 329 10.41 0.43 5.46
N LEU A 330 10.68 -0.78 5.95
CA LEU A 330 11.12 -1.03 7.33
C LEU A 330 12.48 -0.41 7.62
N GLN A 331 13.43 -0.55 6.69
CA GLN A 331 14.75 0.06 6.83
C GLN A 331 14.66 1.59 6.76
N SER A 332 13.77 2.14 5.92
CA SER A 332 13.47 3.57 5.89
C SER A 332 12.93 4.04 7.26
N ALA A 333 12.01 3.29 7.86
CA ALA A 333 11.46 3.60 9.18
C ALA A 333 12.54 3.52 10.30
N GLY A 334 13.39 2.49 10.31
CA GLY A 334 14.50 2.37 11.27
C GLY A 334 15.52 3.51 11.14
N ASN A 335 15.79 3.97 9.91
CA ASN A 335 16.64 5.16 9.69
C ASN A 335 15.98 6.46 10.17
N ALA A 336 14.65 6.59 10.03
CA ALA A 336 13.93 7.73 10.56
C ALA A 336 14.08 7.81 12.10
N VAL A 337 14.05 6.66 12.81
CA VAL A 337 14.32 6.60 14.25
C VAL A 337 15.74 7.08 14.58
N ALA A 338 16.74 6.66 13.82
CA ALA A 338 18.11 7.12 13.98
C ALA A 338 18.28 8.63 13.75
N ASN A 339 17.31 9.28 13.08
CA ASN A 339 17.30 10.71 12.76
C ASN A 339 16.20 11.50 13.51
N GLY A 340 15.75 11.00 14.66
CA GLY A 340 14.94 11.76 15.63
C GLY A 340 13.47 11.36 15.72
N VAL A 341 12.94 10.57 14.80
CA VAL A 341 11.56 10.06 14.89
C VAL A 341 11.44 9.07 16.06
N SER A 342 10.37 9.13 16.83
CA SER A 342 10.14 8.12 17.87
C SER A 342 9.90 6.73 17.27
N HIS A 343 10.23 5.68 18.02
CA HIS A 343 9.99 4.29 17.57
C HIS A 343 8.50 4.03 17.27
N ASP A 344 7.61 4.54 18.11
CA ASP A 344 6.16 4.38 17.92
C ASP A 344 5.66 5.13 16.69
N ASP A 345 6.14 6.35 16.43
CA ASP A 345 5.77 7.12 15.23
C ASP A 345 6.31 6.47 13.96
N ALA A 346 7.50 5.90 14.00
CA ALA A 346 8.09 5.20 12.86
C ALA A 346 7.29 3.94 12.49
N LEU A 347 6.84 3.15 13.49
CA LEU A 347 5.93 2.02 13.27
C LEU A 347 4.56 2.50 12.77
N ALA A 348 4.04 3.58 13.34
CA ALA A 348 2.77 4.18 12.88
C ALA A 348 2.87 4.64 11.42
N ALA A 349 4.00 5.22 11.01
CA ALA A 349 4.21 5.71 9.64
C ALA A 349 4.23 4.61 8.57
N ILE A 350 4.39 3.34 8.95
CA ILE A 350 4.37 2.18 8.02
C ILE A 350 3.18 1.24 8.26
N THR A 351 2.25 1.60 9.15
CA THR A 351 1.06 0.79 9.49
C THR A 351 -0.21 1.64 9.57
N THR A 352 -0.40 2.37 10.66
CA THR A 352 -1.63 3.15 10.92
C THR A 352 -1.76 4.37 10.02
N ALA A 353 -0.67 5.12 9.78
CA ALA A 353 -0.73 6.32 8.95
C ALA A 353 -1.13 5.99 7.50
N PRO A 354 -0.53 5.02 6.80
CA PRO A 354 -1.02 4.64 5.47
C PRO A 354 -2.45 4.10 5.49
N ALA A 355 -2.86 3.36 6.54
CA ALA A 355 -4.24 2.90 6.66
C ALA A 355 -5.22 4.08 6.75
N MET A 356 -4.90 5.11 7.53
CA MET A 356 -5.70 6.34 7.64
C MET A 356 -5.76 7.11 6.31
N ILE A 357 -4.61 7.33 5.65
CA ILE A 357 -4.51 8.07 4.38
C ILE A 357 -5.39 7.43 3.29
N PHE A 358 -5.45 6.11 3.23
CA PHE A 358 -6.21 5.40 2.18
C PHE A 358 -7.60 4.92 2.62
N GLY A 359 -8.04 5.28 3.85
CA GLY A 359 -9.35 4.89 4.39
C GLY A 359 -9.49 3.36 4.47
N LEU A 360 -8.47 2.69 5.02
CA LEU A 360 -8.45 1.25 5.28
C LEU A 360 -8.78 0.99 6.75
N GLU A 361 -10.03 1.24 7.13
CA GLU A 361 -10.47 1.29 8.53
C GLU A 361 -10.22 -0.01 9.32
N ASP A 362 -10.28 -1.15 8.64
CA ASP A 362 -10.09 -2.48 9.25
C ASP A 362 -8.63 -2.93 9.30
N LEU A 363 -7.66 -2.07 8.91
CA LEU A 363 -6.24 -2.40 8.80
C LEU A 363 -5.37 -1.43 9.60
N GLY A 364 -4.07 -1.69 9.66
CA GLY A 364 -3.04 -0.81 10.22
C GLY A 364 -2.91 -0.83 11.73
N SER A 365 -3.83 -1.45 12.48
CA SER A 365 -3.72 -1.64 13.93
C SER A 365 -4.26 -2.99 14.38
N LEU A 366 -3.78 -3.47 15.54
CA LEU A 366 -4.26 -4.68 16.18
C LEU A 366 -5.32 -4.32 17.22
N GLU A 367 -6.57 -4.28 16.78
CA GLU A 367 -7.74 -3.99 17.62
C GLU A 367 -8.83 -5.00 17.37
N ARG A 368 -9.67 -5.20 18.38
CA ARG A 368 -10.80 -6.15 18.28
C ARG A 368 -11.72 -5.78 17.13
N GLY A 369 -12.03 -6.76 16.28
CA GLY A 369 -12.92 -6.65 15.12
C GLY A 369 -12.21 -6.19 13.85
N LYS A 370 -10.91 -5.86 13.92
CA LYS A 370 -10.12 -5.56 12.72
C LYS A 370 -9.57 -6.83 12.08
N THR A 371 -9.30 -6.74 10.81
CA THR A 371 -8.67 -7.80 10.02
C THR A 371 -7.31 -8.19 10.62
N ALA A 372 -7.06 -9.48 10.78
CA ALA A 372 -5.83 -10.00 11.36
C ALA A 372 -4.70 -10.04 10.31
N ASP A 373 -4.30 -8.85 9.84
CA ASP A 373 -3.04 -8.64 9.15
C ASP A 373 -1.97 -8.37 10.20
N LEU A 374 -1.07 -9.33 10.40
CA LEU A 374 -0.04 -9.23 11.44
C LEU A 374 1.26 -9.93 11.05
N VAL A 375 2.34 -9.52 11.67
CA VAL A 375 3.66 -10.12 11.50
C VAL A 375 4.24 -10.49 12.85
N VAL A 376 4.83 -11.68 12.92
CA VAL A 376 5.64 -12.15 14.06
C VAL A 376 7.09 -11.98 13.69
N TRP A 377 7.84 -11.25 14.51
CA TRP A 377 9.25 -10.90 14.31
C TRP A 377 10.14 -11.60 15.34
N ASP A 378 11.37 -11.99 14.94
CA ASP A 378 12.36 -12.57 15.85
C ASP A 378 13.03 -11.55 16.78
N GLY A 379 12.77 -10.25 16.60
CA GLY A 379 13.26 -9.14 17.39
C GLY A 379 12.46 -7.86 17.15
N ASP A 380 13.02 -6.71 17.47
CA ASP A 380 12.43 -5.40 17.15
C ASP A 380 12.31 -5.23 15.63
N PRO A 381 11.11 -4.95 15.07
CA PRO A 381 10.91 -4.87 13.62
C PRO A 381 11.68 -3.74 12.92
N LEU A 382 12.12 -2.72 13.64
CA LEU A 382 12.89 -1.61 13.06
C LEU A 382 14.42 -1.85 13.09
N GLU A 383 14.87 -2.96 13.68
CA GLU A 383 16.26 -3.37 13.65
C GLU A 383 16.58 -4.15 12.38
N VAL A 384 17.66 -3.74 11.69
CA VAL A 384 18.02 -4.30 10.37
C VAL A 384 18.31 -5.82 10.36
N MET A 385 18.65 -6.39 11.51
CA MET A 385 18.94 -7.83 11.65
C MET A 385 17.70 -8.66 12.00
N THR A 386 16.57 -8.01 12.27
CA THR A 386 15.31 -8.69 12.57
C THR A 386 14.65 -9.24 11.30
N ASN A 387 14.07 -10.43 11.42
CA ASN A 387 13.37 -11.09 10.33
C ASN A 387 11.91 -11.37 10.71
N ALA A 388 11.03 -11.33 9.73
CA ALA A 388 9.69 -11.85 9.90
C ALA A 388 9.73 -13.39 9.97
N GLU A 389 9.29 -13.97 11.06
CA GLU A 389 9.17 -15.44 11.22
C GLU A 389 7.83 -15.96 10.72
N ALA A 390 6.78 -15.15 10.78
CA ALA A 390 5.48 -15.48 10.24
C ALA A 390 4.74 -14.20 9.81
N VAL A 391 4.06 -14.30 8.70
CA VAL A 391 3.20 -13.24 8.14
C VAL A 391 1.80 -13.79 7.99
N TYR A 392 0.82 -13.04 8.48
CA TYR A 392 -0.59 -13.39 8.37
C TYR A 392 -1.34 -12.28 7.62
N ILE A 393 -2.16 -12.67 6.66
CA ILE A 393 -3.06 -11.79 5.91
C ILE A 393 -4.48 -12.30 6.13
N ALA A 394 -5.35 -11.48 6.68
CA ALA A 394 -6.72 -11.85 7.06
C ALA A 394 -6.76 -13.14 7.93
N GLY A 395 -5.79 -13.27 8.85
CA GLY A 395 -5.67 -14.44 9.75
C GLY A 395 -5.07 -15.69 9.10
N GLU A 396 -4.79 -15.68 7.81
CA GLU A 396 -4.20 -16.82 7.10
C GLU A 396 -2.67 -16.71 7.05
N ALA A 397 -1.97 -17.77 7.50
CA ALA A 397 -0.51 -17.82 7.48
C ALA A 397 0.00 -17.84 6.04
N GLN A 398 0.90 -16.95 5.71
CA GLN A 398 1.46 -16.80 4.39
C GLN A 398 2.78 -17.58 4.23
N SER A 399 3.04 -18.03 3.00
CA SER A 399 4.32 -18.67 2.67
C SER A 399 5.46 -17.65 2.72
N LEU A 400 6.54 -17.99 3.42
CA LEU A 400 7.80 -17.22 3.43
C LEU A 400 8.79 -17.72 2.35
N VAL A 401 8.30 -18.33 1.28
CA VAL A 401 9.09 -18.81 0.17
C VAL A 401 8.98 -17.85 -1.01
N SER A 402 10.11 -17.32 -1.46
CA SER A 402 10.22 -16.47 -2.65
C SER A 402 11.17 -17.11 -3.68
N ARG A 403 11.28 -16.48 -4.86
CA ARG A 403 12.28 -16.87 -5.85
C ARG A 403 13.69 -16.82 -5.28
N GLN A 404 14.02 -15.81 -4.47
CA GLN A 404 15.34 -15.67 -3.85
C GLN A 404 15.63 -16.76 -2.83
N THR A 405 14.67 -17.12 -1.97
CA THR A 405 14.87 -18.20 -1.01
C THR A 405 15.06 -19.54 -1.72
N ARG A 406 14.31 -19.81 -2.79
CA ARG A 406 14.50 -21.03 -3.62
C ARG A 406 15.88 -21.06 -4.27
N LEU A 407 16.38 -19.92 -4.78
CA LEU A 407 17.73 -19.83 -5.35
C LEU A 407 18.81 -20.02 -4.28
N ARG A 408 18.65 -19.38 -3.12
CA ARG A 408 19.54 -19.58 -1.97
C ARG A 408 19.63 -21.06 -1.63
N ASP A 409 18.49 -21.71 -1.39
CA ASP A 409 18.43 -23.11 -0.95
C ASP A 409 19.03 -24.05 -2.02
N ARG A 410 18.79 -23.76 -3.31
CA ARG A 410 19.43 -24.48 -4.42
C ARG A 410 20.95 -24.42 -4.39
N TYR A 411 21.55 -23.29 -4.05
CA TYR A 411 22.98 -23.07 -4.11
C TYR A 411 23.70 -23.21 -2.76
N LEU A 412 22.98 -23.55 -1.68
CA LEU A 412 23.58 -23.87 -0.38
C LEU A 412 24.41 -25.16 -0.43
N SER A 413 24.02 -26.17 -1.24
CA SER A 413 24.82 -27.36 -1.43
C SER A 413 25.90 -27.13 -2.49
N LEU A 414 27.16 -27.54 -2.16
CA LEU A 414 28.26 -27.54 -3.11
C LEU A 414 28.22 -28.78 -4.04
N ASP A 415 27.45 -29.82 -3.66
CA ASP A 415 27.25 -31.00 -4.51
C ASP A 415 26.19 -30.68 -5.59
N GLU A 416 26.66 -30.68 -6.85
CA GLU A 416 25.78 -30.37 -7.98
C GLU A 416 24.72 -31.45 -8.23
N SER A 417 24.96 -32.68 -7.79
CA SER A 417 24.03 -33.80 -7.96
C SER A 417 22.83 -33.72 -7.04
N GLU A 418 22.94 -32.98 -5.91
CA GLU A 418 21.86 -32.73 -4.94
C GLU A 418 21.02 -31.48 -5.27
N ARG A 419 21.44 -30.69 -6.26
CA ARG A 419 20.72 -29.46 -6.62
C ARG A 419 19.38 -29.79 -7.29
N PRO A 420 18.26 -29.24 -6.79
CA PRO A 420 16.99 -29.39 -7.49
C PRO A 420 17.07 -28.79 -8.89
N LEU A 421 16.28 -29.29 -9.83
CA LEU A 421 16.22 -28.74 -11.19
C LEU A 421 15.88 -27.26 -11.15
N ALA A 422 16.50 -26.46 -12.05
CA ALA A 422 16.26 -25.01 -12.12
C ALA A 422 14.79 -24.66 -12.41
N TYR A 423 14.13 -25.57 -13.12
CA TYR A 423 12.73 -25.45 -13.52
C TYR A 423 11.99 -26.74 -13.13
N SER A 424 11.68 -26.91 -11.84
CA SER A 424 10.68 -27.90 -11.47
C SER A 424 9.32 -27.35 -11.94
N ARG A 425 8.65 -28.08 -12.82
CA ARG A 425 7.22 -27.87 -13.00
C ARG A 425 6.60 -28.24 -11.66
N GLY A 426 6.02 -27.25 -10.97
CA GLY A 426 5.28 -27.52 -9.75
C GLY A 426 4.19 -28.54 -10.07
N ASP A 427 4.10 -29.57 -9.25
CA ASP A 427 3.00 -30.53 -9.26
C ASP A 427 1.73 -29.86 -8.72
#